data_bb012c432e296b396ceb8ba2d97904ed
#
_entry.id   bb012c432e296b396ceb8ba2d97904ed
#
_cell.length_a   1.000
_cell.length_b   1.000
_cell.length_c   1.000
_cell.angle_alpha   90.00
_cell.angle_beta   90.00
_cell.angle_gamma   90.00
#
_symmetry.space_group_name_H-M   'P 1'
#
loop_
_entity.id
_entity.type
_entity.pdbx_description
1 polymer ?
#
loop_
_entity_poly.entity_id
_entity_poly.type
_entity_poly.pdbx_seq_one_letter_code
_entity_poly.pdbx_strand_id
1 'polypeptide(L)'
;MATDQLIHDLYAEIVKIPLIDPHSHIDPHRPTARTLDDILGYHYYTELAHSAGMDKALLADAPPRERVRSLLAHMDRFDNTVQYGWFLEIARTFLGFTGERLSAADADALWDAAERVFARPDWESEVMRRSNLEKVFLTNDFDDPLTKFDTSRYVPCLRTDDLVFRLDDPQVRQRLARATGEEGRDQVSLQRAVRRLFEHFTAHGAKACAISLPPDFVPSASGPGVFWMLAEHCREFNLPFDLMIGVNRCVYRNGVTQGQDLFDQRTSLIQYAELFNAFPEVTFCVSVLTSAQNQELASYSWIFPNVVTSGHWWYSNIPAYIEQDARARLQAVPKTKQLGYYSDMYKLEFGLPKYNMYRRVLAKVLADDFVRAGAMTEGGAVELARLLLRDNARRIFRV
;
A
#
# COMPACT_ATOMS: atom_id res chain seq x y z
N MET A 1 -5.47 -19.14 29.01
CA MET A 1 -6.92 -18.76 28.87
C MET A 1 -7.12 -17.25 29.00
N ALA A 2 -6.77 -16.57 30.12
CA ALA A 2 -6.95 -15.11 30.26
C ALA A 2 -6.14 -14.27 29.24
N THR A 3 -5.01 -14.80 28.74
CA THR A 3 -4.15 -14.14 27.75
C THR A 3 -4.84 -14.02 26.39
N ASP A 4 -5.57 -15.03 25.99
CA ASP A 4 -6.24 -15.06 24.70
C ASP A 4 -7.54 -14.23 24.71
N GLN A 5 -8.21 -14.12 25.87
CA GLN A 5 -9.48 -13.36 25.98
C GLN A 5 -9.26 -11.86 25.75
N LEU A 6 -8.26 -11.24 26.38
CA LEU A 6 -7.96 -9.81 26.17
C LEU A 6 -7.65 -9.49 24.71
N ILE A 7 -6.84 -10.33 24.05
CA ILE A 7 -6.53 -10.15 22.62
C ILE A 7 -7.81 -10.26 21.78
N HIS A 8 -8.66 -11.23 22.10
CA HIS A 8 -9.93 -11.42 21.41
C HIS A 8 -10.86 -10.21 21.58
N ASP A 9 -11.00 -9.70 22.81
CA ASP A 9 -11.86 -8.56 23.13
C ASP A 9 -11.36 -7.28 22.44
N LEU A 10 -10.05 -7.00 22.49
CA LEU A 10 -9.47 -5.88 21.75
C LEU A 10 -9.66 -6.03 20.23
N TYR A 11 -9.45 -7.22 19.68
CA TYR A 11 -9.70 -7.46 18.26
C TYR A 11 -11.15 -7.20 17.88
N ALA A 12 -12.10 -7.67 18.70
CA ALA A 12 -13.54 -7.48 18.48
C ALA A 12 -13.95 -5.99 18.46
N GLU A 13 -13.26 -5.13 19.23
CA GLU A 13 -13.46 -3.68 19.18
C GLU A 13 -12.73 -3.03 17.99
N ILE A 14 -11.51 -3.46 17.71
CA ILE A 14 -10.68 -2.90 16.61
C ILE A 14 -11.31 -3.15 15.24
N VAL A 15 -11.96 -4.28 15.02
CA VAL A 15 -12.61 -4.57 13.72
C VAL A 15 -13.80 -3.66 13.42
N LYS A 16 -14.41 -3.02 14.43
CA LYS A 16 -15.50 -2.06 14.27
C LYS A 16 -15.03 -0.69 13.76
N ILE A 17 -13.72 -0.41 13.82
CA ILE A 17 -13.15 0.88 13.38
C ILE A 17 -13.23 0.95 11.85
N PRO A 18 -13.90 1.97 11.28
CA PRO A 18 -13.85 2.24 9.85
C PRO A 18 -12.41 2.54 9.40
N LEU A 19 -12.04 2.07 8.23
CA LEU A 19 -10.68 2.18 7.72
C LEU A 19 -10.55 3.30 6.71
N ILE A 20 -9.46 4.06 6.81
CA ILE A 20 -8.95 4.86 5.71
C ILE A 20 -7.66 4.19 5.25
N ASP A 21 -7.67 3.68 4.02
CA ASP A 21 -6.51 3.03 3.41
C ASP A 21 -5.65 4.08 2.70
N PRO A 22 -4.51 4.48 3.27
CA PRO A 22 -3.76 5.64 2.77
C PRO A 22 -2.90 5.36 1.54
N HIS A 23 -2.83 4.10 1.08
CA HIS A 23 -2.10 3.75 -0.14
C HIS A 23 -2.61 2.46 -0.77
N SER A 24 -2.97 2.53 -2.05
CA SER A 24 -3.37 1.36 -2.85
C SER A 24 -3.09 1.58 -4.34
N HIS A 25 -3.20 0.51 -5.12
CA HIS A 25 -3.15 0.52 -6.58
C HIS A 25 -4.51 0.20 -7.21
N ILE A 26 -5.58 0.60 -6.54
CA ILE A 26 -6.94 0.40 -7.05
C ILE A 26 -7.15 1.24 -8.32
N ASP A 27 -7.63 0.59 -9.38
CA ASP A 27 -8.25 1.27 -10.51
C ASP A 27 -9.69 1.64 -10.12
N PRO A 28 -10.05 2.92 -9.95
CA PRO A 28 -11.38 3.31 -9.49
C PRO A 28 -12.49 3.00 -10.51
N HIS A 29 -12.14 2.70 -11.78
CA HIS A 29 -13.08 2.26 -12.81
C HIS A 29 -13.32 0.75 -12.79
N ARG A 30 -12.45 -0.02 -12.11
CA ARG A 30 -12.50 -1.47 -11.93
C ARG A 30 -11.99 -1.88 -10.56
N PRO A 31 -12.59 -1.37 -9.47
CA PRO A 31 -12.04 -1.51 -8.13
C PRO A 31 -12.09 -2.95 -7.60
N THR A 32 -13.02 -3.75 -8.10
CA THR A 32 -13.21 -5.16 -7.71
C THR A 32 -12.76 -6.11 -8.83
N ALA A 33 -12.50 -7.35 -8.45
CA ALA A 33 -12.21 -8.44 -9.37
C ALA A 33 -13.45 -8.77 -10.25
N ARG A 34 -13.20 -9.22 -11.47
CA ARG A 34 -14.21 -9.75 -12.39
C ARG A 34 -14.12 -11.26 -12.53
N THR A 35 -12.92 -11.78 -12.40
CA THR A 35 -12.61 -13.20 -12.45
C THR A 35 -11.72 -13.59 -11.28
N LEU A 36 -11.62 -14.87 -10.99
CA LEU A 36 -10.70 -15.37 -9.98
C LEU A 36 -9.22 -15.11 -10.35
N ASP A 37 -8.93 -14.94 -11.63
CA ASP A 37 -7.62 -14.60 -12.13
C ASP A 37 -7.18 -13.16 -11.74
N ASP A 38 -8.13 -12.22 -11.61
CA ASP A 38 -7.81 -10.88 -11.09
C ASP A 38 -7.32 -10.91 -9.62
N ILE A 39 -7.68 -11.98 -8.89
CA ILE A 39 -7.21 -12.21 -7.51
C ILE A 39 -5.87 -12.97 -7.52
N LEU A 40 -5.82 -14.14 -8.17
CA LEU A 40 -4.65 -15.01 -8.13
C LEU A 40 -3.54 -14.59 -9.09
N GLY A 41 -3.85 -13.77 -10.11
CA GLY A 41 -2.86 -13.11 -10.96
C GLY A 41 -2.12 -11.96 -10.27
N TYR A 42 -2.48 -11.58 -9.06
CA TYR A 42 -1.75 -10.60 -8.27
C TYR A 42 -0.31 -11.05 -8.05
N HIS A 43 0.67 -10.15 -8.30
CA HIS A 43 2.08 -10.53 -8.40
C HIS A 43 2.61 -11.31 -7.19
N TYR A 44 2.14 -11.06 -5.99
CA TYR A 44 2.55 -11.83 -4.80
C TYR A 44 2.25 -13.34 -4.90
N TYR A 45 1.20 -13.74 -5.62
CA TYR A 45 0.93 -15.17 -5.85
C TYR A 45 1.81 -15.73 -6.97
N THR A 46 1.97 -14.98 -8.05
CA THR A 46 2.78 -15.41 -9.19
C THR A 46 4.27 -15.48 -8.83
N GLU A 47 4.75 -14.57 -8.00
CA GLU A 47 6.11 -14.60 -7.43
C GLU A 47 6.34 -15.87 -6.62
N LEU A 48 5.45 -16.16 -5.67
CA LEU A 48 5.56 -17.35 -4.81
C LEU A 48 5.42 -18.64 -5.59
N ALA A 49 4.48 -18.73 -6.53
CA ALA A 49 4.30 -19.90 -7.37
C ALA A 49 5.54 -20.16 -8.23
N HIS A 50 6.11 -19.12 -8.85
CA HIS A 50 7.34 -19.23 -9.62
C HIS A 50 8.52 -19.64 -8.72
N SER A 51 8.68 -19.01 -7.58
CA SER A 51 9.71 -19.36 -6.58
C SER A 51 9.57 -20.81 -6.09
N ALA A 52 8.34 -21.30 -5.99
CA ALA A 52 8.04 -22.69 -5.63
C ALA A 52 8.13 -23.69 -6.80
N GLY A 53 8.62 -23.26 -7.96
CA GLY A 53 8.90 -24.11 -9.11
C GLY A 53 7.79 -24.22 -10.15
N MET A 54 6.81 -23.32 -10.15
CA MET A 54 5.83 -23.22 -11.24
C MET A 54 6.48 -22.64 -12.49
N ASP A 55 6.19 -23.21 -13.66
CA ASP A 55 6.72 -22.73 -14.92
C ASP A 55 6.21 -21.30 -15.20
N LYS A 56 7.14 -20.43 -15.54
CA LYS A 56 6.87 -19.03 -15.89
C LYS A 56 5.90 -18.89 -17.09
N ALA A 57 5.96 -19.78 -18.06
CA ALA A 57 5.05 -19.80 -19.20
C ALA A 57 3.60 -20.00 -18.79
N LEU A 58 3.35 -20.85 -17.77
CA LEU A 58 2.00 -21.04 -17.22
C LEU A 58 1.45 -19.80 -16.52
N LEU A 59 2.35 -18.95 -16.00
CA LEU A 59 1.98 -17.70 -15.33
C LEU A 59 1.73 -16.54 -16.32
N ALA A 60 2.48 -16.51 -17.43
CA ALA A 60 2.43 -15.42 -18.41
C ALA A 60 1.40 -15.66 -19.52
N ASP A 61 1.39 -16.85 -20.10
CA ASP A 61 0.77 -17.11 -21.39
C ASP A 61 -0.49 -17.99 -21.33
N ALA A 62 -0.71 -18.70 -20.21
CA ALA A 62 -1.88 -19.57 -20.07
C ALA A 62 -3.20 -18.77 -20.03
N PRO A 63 -4.30 -19.34 -20.58
CA PRO A 63 -5.63 -18.78 -20.39
C PRO A 63 -5.98 -18.60 -18.90
N PRO A 64 -6.73 -17.57 -18.51
CA PRO A 64 -6.98 -17.23 -17.12
C PRO A 64 -7.45 -18.41 -16.25
N ARG A 65 -8.43 -19.19 -16.71
CA ARG A 65 -8.93 -20.35 -15.94
C ARG A 65 -7.88 -21.46 -15.77
N GLU A 66 -7.03 -21.66 -16.77
CA GLU A 66 -5.94 -22.63 -16.71
C GLU A 66 -4.83 -22.16 -15.78
N ARG A 67 -4.48 -20.87 -15.82
CA ARG A 67 -3.54 -20.24 -14.90
C ARG A 67 -4.00 -20.39 -13.45
N VAL A 68 -5.26 -20.11 -13.15
CA VAL A 68 -5.85 -20.29 -11.82
C VAL A 68 -5.78 -21.75 -11.37
N ARG A 69 -6.13 -22.70 -12.24
CA ARG A 69 -6.02 -24.15 -11.91
C ARG A 69 -4.59 -24.55 -11.61
N SER A 70 -3.64 -24.07 -12.40
CA SER A 70 -2.23 -24.33 -12.20
C SER A 70 -1.69 -23.70 -10.92
N LEU A 71 -2.10 -22.47 -10.57
CA LEU A 71 -1.76 -21.81 -9.31
C LEU A 71 -2.29 -22.61 -8.11
N LEU A 72 -3.56 -23.01 -8.14
CA LEU A 72 -4.17 -23.80 -7.06
C LEU A 72 -3.49 -25.16 -6.91
N ALA A 73 -3.04 -25.77 -8.01
CA ALA A 73 -2.27 -27.03 -7.98
C ALA A 73 -0.89 -26.89 -7.33
N HIS A 74 -0.33 -25.68 -7.27
CA HIS A 74 0.97 -25.41 -6.67
C HIS A 74 0.88 -24.79 -5.27
N MET A 75 -0.31 -24.44 -4.79
CA MET A 75 -0.48 -23.76 -3.50
C MET A 75 -0.02 -24.57 -2.30
N ASP A 76 -0.02 -25.88 -2.40
CA ASP A 76 0.52 -26.76 -1.35
C ASP A 76 2.00 -26.54 -1.06
N ARG A 77 2.74 -25.91 -1.98
CA ARG A 77 4.18 -25.60 -1.84
C ARG A 77 4.44 -24.29 -1.10
N PHE A 78 3.43 -23.44 -0.93
CA PHE A 78 3.54 -22.15 -0.23
C PHE A 78 2.33 -21.82 0.66
N ASP A 79 1.60 -22.83 1.09
CA ASP A 79 0.41 -22.70 1.97
C ASP A 79 0.75 -22.25 3.41
N ASN A 80 2.04 -22.17 3.74
CA ASN A 80 2.55 -21.55 4.96
C ASN A 80 2.70 -20.03 4.87
N THR A 81 2.48 -19.43 3.70
CA THR A 81 2.70 -17.99 3.48
C THR A 81 1.46 -17.17 3.84
N VAL A 82 1.69 -15.89 4.14
CA VAL A 82 0.60 -14.95 4.44
C VAL A 82 -0.32 -14.75 3.25
N GLN A 83 0.20 -14.79 2.04
CA GLN A 83 -0.55 -14.64 0.80
C GLN A 83 -1.55 -15.77 0.61
N TYR A 84 -1.16 -17.00 0.90
CA TYR A 84 -2.10 -18.12 0.94
C TYR A 84 -3.24 -17.84 1.93
N GLY A 85 -2.90 -17.36 3.13
CA GLY A 85 -3.88 -16.99 4.14
C GLY A 85 -4.87 -15.92 3.68
N TRP A 86 -4.39 -14.91 2.94
CA TRP A 86 -5.28 -13.89 2.35
C TRP A 86 -6.26 -14.49 1.35
N PHE A 87 -5.78 -15.36 0.45
CA PHE A 87 -6.68 -15.99 -0.51
C PHE A 87 -7.66 -16.96 0.15
N LEU A 88 -7.23 -17.72 1.12
CA LEU A 88 -8.11 -18.60 1.90
C LEU A 88 -9.24 -17.82 2.58
N GLU A 89 -8.93 -16.64 3.15
CA GLU A 89 -9.92 -15.76 3.77
C GLU A 89 -10.88 -15.15 2.72
N ILE A 90 -10.39 -14.74 1.54
CA ILE A 90 -11.22 -14.33 0.39
C ILE A 90 -12.15 -15.47 -0.03
N ALA A 91 -11.62 -16.66 -0.25
CA ALA A 91 -12.40 -17.82 -0.69
C ALA A 91 -13.50 -18.18 0.32
N ARG A 92 -13.21 -18.18 1.60
CA ARG A 92 -14.18 -18.46 2.66
C ARG A 92 -15.23 -17.38 2.80
N THR A 93 -14.79 -16.12 2.81
CA THR A 93 -15.70 -14.99 3.10
C THR A 93 -16.59 -14.65 1.92
N PHE A 94 -16.04 -14.70 0.71
CA PHE A 94 -16.71 -14.18 -0.48
C PHE A 94 -17.21 -15.27 -1.43
N LEU A 95 -16.49 -16.40 -1.52
CA LEU A 95 -16.79 -17.43 -2.51
C LEU A 95 -17.48 -18.67 -1.93
N GLY A 96 -17.72 -18.69 -0.61
CA GLY A 96 -18.41 -19.80 0.07
C GLY A 96 -17.56 -21.07 0.23
N PHE A 97 -16.25 -20.97 0.17
CA PHE A 97 -15.35 -22.10 0.44
C PHE A 97 -15.42 -22.50 1.91
N THR A 98 -15.63 -23.80 2.16
CA THR A 98 -15.79 -24.34 3.52
C THR A 98 -14.66 -25.30 3.92
N GLY A 99 -13.74 -25.61 2.97
CA GLY A 99 -12.62 -26.50 3.21
C GLY A 99 -11.58 -25.92 4.17
N GLU A 100 -10.78 -26.78 4.75
CA GLU A 100 -9.66 -26.37 5.60
C GLU A 100 -8.47 -25.88 4.77
N ARG A 101 -8.25 -26.47 3.60
CA ARG A 101 -7.11 -26.23 2.72
C ARG A 101 -7.55 -26.17 1.26
N LEU A 102 -6.96 -25.25 0.51
CA LEU A 102 -7.20 -25.10 -0.92
C LEU A 102 -6.39 -26.15 -1.73
N SER A 103 -6.97 -26.62 -2.82
CA SER A 103 -6.35 -27.61 -3.71
C SER A 103 -6.75 -27.40 -5.17
N ALA A 104 -6.10 -28.11 -6.08
CA ALA A 104 -6.46 -28.13 -7.49
C ALA A 104 -7.91 -28.58 -7.74
N ALA A 105 -8.46 -29.45 -6.87
CA ALA A 105 -9.84 -29.95 -7.00
C ALA A 105 -10.89 -28.85 -6.78
N ASP A 106 -10.52 -27.77 -6.09
CA ASP A 106 -11.41 -26.63 -5.80
C ASP A 106 -11.47 -25.60 -6.93
N ALA A 107 -10.59 -25.71 -7.93
CA ALA A 107 -10.38 -24.68 -8.95
C ALA A 107 -11.65 -24.32 -9.72
N ASP A 108 -12.38 -25.31 -10.21
CA ASP A 108 -13.58 -25.05 -11.02
C ASP A 108 -14.72 -24.52 -10.15
N ALA A 109 -14.92 -25.06 -8.96
CA ALA A 109 -15.95 -24.59 -8.06
C ALA A 109 -15.70 -23.14 -7.59
N LEU A 110 -14.44 -22.78 -7.30
CA LEU A 110 -14.06 -21.42 -6.94
C LEU A 110 -14.15 -20.45 -8.12
N TRP A 111 -13.77 -20.91 -9.32
CA TRP A 111 -13.93 -20.11 -10.55
C TRP A 111 -15.39 -19.76 -10.78
N ASP A 112 -16.28 -20.76 -10.80
CA ASP A 112 -17.71 -20.57 -11.04
C ASP A 112 -18.37 -19.75 -9.92
N ALA A 113 -17.91 -19.88 -8.66
CA ALA A 113 -18.36 -19.04 -7.56
C ALA A 113 -17.94 -17.59 -7.75
N ALA A 114 -16.69 -17.35 -8.16
CA ALA A 114 -16.17 -16.01 -8.44
C ALA A 114 -16.94 -15.32 -9.56
N GLU A 115 -17.19 -16.01 -10.69
CA GLU A 115 -17.99 -15.45 -11.79
C GLU A 115 -19.39 -15.00 -11.31
N ARG A 116 -20.05 -15.80 -10.49
CA ARG A 116 -21.39 -15.45 -9.93
C ARG A 116 -21.34 -14.27 -8.97
N VAL A 117 -20.34 -14.25 -8.08
CA VAL A 117 -20.26 -13.26 -7.01
C VAL A 117 -19.76 -11.92 -7.54
N PHE A 118 -18.72 -11.92 -8.36
CA PHE A 118 -18.11 -10.71 -8.89
C PHE A 118 -18.97 -10.00 -9.95
N ALA A 119 -19.91 -10.72 -10.59
CA ALA A 119 -20.86 -10.12 -11.51
C ALA A 119 -22.02 -9.36 -10.82
N ARG A 120 -22.13 -9.41 -9.51
CA ARG A 120 -23.22 -8.73 -8.78
C ARG A 120 -23.09 -7.22 -8.89
N PRO A 121 -24.16 -6.47 -9.19
CA PRO A 121 -24.12 -5.02 -9.30
C PRO A 121 -23.74 -4.29 -8.00
N ASP A 122 -24.01 -4.90 -6.85
CA ASP A 122 -23.72 -4.37 -5.52
C ASP A 122 -22.37 -4.83 -4.94
N TRP A 123 -21.56 -5.55 -5.75
CA TRP A 123 -20.37 -6.23 -5.27
C TRP A 123 -19.33 -5.29 -4.67
N GLU A 124 -19.04 -4.18 -5.31
CA GLU A 124 -18.13 -3.15 -4.78
C GLU A 124 -18.57 -2.67 -3.38
N SER A 125 -19.84 -2.31 -3.26
CA SER A 125 -20.39 -1.82 -1.99
C SER A 125 -20.35 -2.90 -0.90
N GLU A 126 -20.60 -4.14 -1.27
CA GLU A 126 -20.54 -5.28 -0.35
C GLU A 126 -19.12 -5.56 0.15
N VAL A 127 -18.11 -5.51 -0.74
CA VAL A 127 -16.71 -5.67 -0.36
C VAL A 127 -16.26 -4.55 0.56
N MET A 128 -16.56 -3.29 0.22
CA MET A 128 -16.22 -2.15 1.07
C MET A 128 -16.87 -2.27 2.46
N ARG A 129 -18.15 -2.64 2.50
CA ARG A 129 -18.90 -2.83 3.76
C ARG A 129 -18.30 -3.95 4.62
N ARG A 130 -18.00 -5.12 4.03
CA ARG A 130 -17.39 -6.24 4.76
C ARG A 130 -15.99 -5.96 5.25
N SER A 131 -15.22 -5.21 4.48
CA SER A 131 -13.86 -4.79 4.84
C SER A 131 -13.86 -3.60 5.81
N ASN A 132 -15.02 -2.97 6.02
CA ASN A 132 -15.19 -1.72 6.78
C ASN A 132 -14.30 -0.58 6.25
N LEU A 133 -14.18 -0.49 4.90
CA LEU A 133 -13.42 0.56 4.20
C LEU A 133 -14.28 1.81 4.05
N GLU A 134 -13.82 2.93 4.60
CA GLU A 134 -14.44 4.26 4.44
C GLU A 134 -13.89 4.98 3.21
N LYS A 135 -12.57 4.97 3.06
CA LYS A 135 -11.85 5.61 1.95
C LYS A 135 -10.64 4.80 1.53
N VAL A 136 -10.30 4.90 0.25
CA VAL A 136 -9.12 4.26 -0.36
C VAL A 136 -8.35 5.30 -1.15
N PHE A 137 -7.08 5.49 -0.82
CA PHE A 137 -6.18 6.33 -1.61
C PHE A 137 -5.69 5.58 -2.84
N LEU A 138 -5.69 6.27 -3.95
CA LEU A 138 -5.19 5.79 -5.23
C LEU A 138 -3.70 6.12 -5.40
N THR A 139 -3.10 5.62 -6.47
CA THR A 139 -1.81 6.06 -7.01
C THR A 139 -2.00 6.33 -8.50
N ASN A 140 -2.55 7.50 -8.79
CA ASN A 140 -2.88 7.88 -10.17
C ASN A 140 -1.62 8.31 -10.92
N ASP A 141 -1.45 7.82 -12.13
CA ASP A 141 -0.42 8.34 -13.03
C ASP A 141 -0.59 9.86 -13.22
N PHE A 142 0.52 10.56 -13.40
CA PHE A 142 0.54 12.03 -13.47
C PHE A 142 -0.34 12.63 -14.58
N ASP A 143 -0.68 11.86 -15.61
CA ASP A 143 -1.54 12.26 -16.73
C ASP A 143 -2.98 11.70 -16.65
N ASP A 144 -3.37 11.15 -15.50
CA ASP A 144 -4.74 10.69 -15.26
C ASP A 144 -5.72 11.87 -15.30
N PRO A 145 -6.80 11.79 -16.08
CA PRO A 145 -7.81 12.85 -16.14
C PRO A 145 -8.67 12.96 -14.89
N LEU A 146 -8.58 12.02 -13.95
CA LEU A 146 -9.30 11.98 -12.67
C LEU A 146 -10.83 12.16 -12.80
N THR A 147 -11.41 11.50 -13.79
CA THR A 147 -12.84 11.64 -14.11
C THR A 147 -13.61 10.34 -13.92
N LYS A 148 -14.94 10.44 -13.75
CA LYS A 148 -15.89 9.32 -13.79
C LYS A 148 -15.73 8.31 -12.63
N PHE A 149 -15.25 8.71 -11.47
CA PHE A 149 -15.27 7.93 -10.24
C PHE A 149 -15.60 8.80 -9.02
N ASP A 150 -16.01 8.18 -7.93
CA ASP A 150 -16.40 8.85 -6.70
C ASP A 150 -15.16 9.22 -5.86
N THR A 151 -14.70 10.47 -5.94
CA THR A 151 -13.56 10.98 -5.18
C THR A 151 -13.82 11.08 -3.66
N SER A 152 -15.05 10.90 -3.20
CA SER A 152 -15.35 10.81 -1.77
C SER A 152 -14.91 9.48 -1.17
N ARG A 153 -14.85 8.43 -1.97
CA ARG A 153 -14.39 7.07 -1.61
C ARG A 153 -12.97 6.79 -2.09
N TYR A 154 -12.68 7.12 -3.35
CA TYR A 154 -11.41 6.90 -4.01
C TYR A 154 -10.64 8.21 -4.07
N VAL A 155 -9.74 8.42 -3.12
CA VAL A 155 -9.02 9.69 -2.97
C VAL A 155 -7.85 9.72 -3.95
N PRO A 156 -7.80 10.68 -4.90
CA PRO A 156 -6.69 10.78 -5.82
C PRO A 156 -5.37 11.08 -5.13
N CYS A 157 -4.29 10.50 -5.66
CA CYS A 157 -2.91 10.75 -5.25
C CYS A 157 -2.03 10.87 -6.49
N LEU A 158 -1.25 11.94 -6.58
CA LEU A 158 -0.34 12.20 -7.70
C LEU A 158 0.90 11.31 -7.58
N ARG A 159 1.01 10.29 -8.44
CA ARG A 159 2.20 9.46 -8.56
C ARG A 159 3.23 10.10 -9.50
N THR A 160 4.48 10.15 -9.07
CA THR A 160 5.51 10.95 -9.74
C THR A 160 6.76 10.18 -10.19
N ASP A 161 6.76 8.85 -10.09
CA ASP A 161 7.91 8.00 -10.47
C ASP A 161 8.42 8.31 -11.89
N ASP A 162 7.53 8.34 -12.89
CA ASP A 162 7.90 8.61 -14.28
C ASP A 162 8.52 10.00 -14.46
N LEU A 163 8.04 11.00 -13.74
CA LEU A 163 8.56 12.37 -13.81
C LEU A 163 9.99 12.48 -13.25
N VAL A 164 10.32 11.68 -12.23
CA VAL A 164 11.64 11.71 -11.58
C VAL A 164 12.63 10.82 -12.32
N PHE A 165 12.21 9.62 -12.76
CA PHE A 165 13.14 8.60 -13.25
C PHE A 165 13.12 8.39 -14.77
N ARG A 166 12.07 8.88 -15.45
CA ARG A 166 11.86 8.58 -16.88
C ARG A 166 11.55 9.82 -17.71
N LEU A 167 11.81 11.02 -17.21
CA LEU A 167 11.50 12.26 -17.94
C LEU A 167 12.26 12.37 -19.25
N ASP A 168 13.39 11.68 -19.42
CA ASP A 168 14.15 11.63 -20.68
C ASP A 168 13.52 10.69 -21.73
N ASP A 169 12.56 9.83 -21.34
CA ASP A 169 11.79 9.02 -22.26
C ASP A 169 10.83 9.92 -23.08
N PRO A 170 10.92 9.90 -24.41
CA PRO A 170 10.06 10.72 -25.28
C PRO A 170 8.57 10.47 -25.05
N GLN A 171 8.17 9.25 -24.65
CA GLN A 171 6.78 8.93 -24.37
C GLN A 171 6.29 9.62 -23.09
N VAL A 172 7.13 9.65 -22.04
CA VAL A 172 6.80 10.37 -20.79
C VAL A 172 6.68 11.86 -21.04
N ARG A 173 7.61 12.45 -21.81
CA ARG A 173 7.51 13.86 -22.22
C ARG A 173 6.25 14.17 -23.02
N GLN A 174 5.89 13.29 -23.95
CA GLN A 174 4.66 13.47 -24.73
C GLN A 174 3.40 13.37 -23.84
N ARG A 175 3.38 12.46 -22.86
CA ARG A 175 2.30 12.38 -21.84
C ARG A 175 2.23 13.68 -21.04
N LEU A 176 3.37 14.19 -20.58
CA LEU A 176 3.47 15.45 -19.83
C LEU A 176 2.94 16.64 -20.65
N ALA A 177 3.38 16.75 -21.91
CA ALA A 177 2.91 17.82 -22.81
C ALA A 177 1.41 17.75 -23.08
N ARG A 178 0.85 16.56 -23.24
CA ARG A 178 -0.61 16.37 -23.39
C ARG A 178 -1.39 16.77 -22.15
N ALA A 179 -0.90 16.38 -20.97
CA ALA A 179 -1.57 16.65 -19.70
C ALA A 179 -1.51 18.12 -19.31
N THR A 180 -0.41 18.81 -19.66
CA THR A 180 -0.14 20.17 -19.15
C THR A 180 -0.11 21.28 -20.21
N GLY A 181 0.06 20.93 -21.47
CA GLY A 181 0.34 21.89 -22.56
C GLY A 181 1.77 22.44 -22.55
N GLU A 182 2.68 21.88 -21.72
CA GLU A 182 4.08 22.29 -21.59
C GLU A 182 5.00 21.11 -21.96
N GLU A 183 6.02 21.35 -22.78
CA GLU A 183 6.92 20.26 -23.21
C GLU A 183 7.98 19.88 -22.16
N GLY A 184 8.23 20.72 -21.16
CA GLY A 184 9.20 20.48 -20.10
C GLY A 184 10.65 20.32 -20.59
N ARG A 185 11.03 20.98 -21.68
CA ARG A 185 12.40 20.86 -22.27
C ARG A 185 13.45 21.62 -21.49
N ASP A 186 13.07 22.71 -20.87
CA ASP A 186 13.91 23.54 -20.01
C ASP A 186 13.30 23.63 -18.61
N GLN A 187 14.08 24.14 -17.65
CA GLN A 187 13.67 24.20 -16.26
C GLN A 187 12.41 25.04 -16.04
N VAL A 188 12.23 26.11 -16.80
CA VAL A 188 11.06 27.01 -16.63
C VAL A 188 9.79 26.33 -17.14
N SER A 189 9.85 25.71 -18.32
CA SER A 189 8.70 24.95 -18.86
C SER A 189 8.38 23.72 -18.00
N LEU A 190 9.39 23.07 -17.43
CA LEU A 190 9.20 21.95 -16.51
C LEU A 190 8.53 22.36 -15.21
N GLN A 191 8.96 23.47 -14.61
CA GLN A 191 8.29 24.04 -13.42
C GLN A 191 6.82 24.35 -13.70
N ARG A 192 6.51 24.96 -14.86
CA ARG A 192 5.11 25.23 -15.24
C ARG A 192 4.32 23.92 -15.44
N ALA A 193 4.93 22.92 -16.08
CA ALA A 193 4.29 21.61 -16.27
C ALA A 193 3.94 20.97 -14.92
N VAL A 194 4.90 20.86 -14.01
CA VAL A 194 4.68 20.26 -12.69
C VAL A 194 3.65 21.04 -11.90
N ARG A 195 3.71 22.38 -11.92
CA ARG A 195 2.68 23.21 -11.27
C ARG A 195 1.27 22.91 -11.79
N ARG A 196 1.09 22.79 -13.11
CA ARG A 196 -0.21 22.44 -13.72
C ARG A 196 -0.71 21.06 -13.31
N LEU A 197 0.19 20.09 -13.12
CA LEU A 197 -0.19 18.78 -12.57
C LEU A 197 -0.74 18.92 -11.15
N PHE A 198 -0.06 19.66 -10.27
CA PHE A 198 -0.56 19.90 -8.91
C PHE A 198 -1.89 20.65 -8.91
N GLU A 199 -2.05 21.67 -9.75
CA GLU A 199 -3.31 22.38 -9.93
C GLU A 199 -4.44 21.45 -10.39
N HIS A 200 -4.18 20.62 -11.40
CA HIS A 200 -5.13 19.62 -11.89
C HIS A 200 -5.54 18.63 -10.80
N PHE A 201 -4.55 17.99 -10.15
CA PHE A 201 -4.79 16.97 -9.15
C PHE A 201 -5.54 17.53 -7.92
N THR A 202 -5.12 18.68 -7.41
CA THR A 202 -5.79 19.31 -6.26
C THR A 202 -7.21 19.80 -6.58
N ALA A 203 -7.44 20.32 -7.78
CA ALA A 203 -8.78 20.68 -8.24
C ALA A 203 -9.73 19.48 -8.33
N HIS A 204 -9.18 18.26 -8.55
CA HIS A 204 -9.94 17.01 -8.58
C HIS A 204 -9.90 16.24 -7.24
N GLY A 205 -9.49 16.88 -6.16
CA GLY A 205 -9.59 16.32 -4.81
C GLY A 205 -8.40 15.50 -4.35
N ALA A 206 -7.26 15.52 -5.04
CA ALA A 206 -6.05 14.85 -4.59
C ALA A 206 -5.60 15.36 -3.21
N LYS A 207 -5.14 14.43 -2.38
CA LYS A 207 -4.75 14.67 -0.99
C LYS A 207 -3.32 14.28 -0.66
N ALA A 208 -2.60 13.72 -1.62
CA ALA A 208 -1.19 13.33 -1.46
C ALA A 208 -0.45 13.38 -2.81
N CYS A 209 0.86 13.48 -2.72
CA CYS A 209 1.82 13.16 -3.77
C CYS A 209 2.61 11.92 -3.34
N ALA A 210 2.94 11.01 -4.23
CA ALA A 210 3.62 9.75 -3.89
C ALA A 210 4.72 9.38 -4.89
N ILE A 211 5.74 8.69 -4.39
CA ILE A 211 6.84 8.17 -5.20
C ILE A 211 7.47 6.93 -4.55
N SER A 212 7.90 5.96 -5.40
CA SER A 212 8.78 4.86 -5.01
C SER A 212 10.23 5.20 -5.33
N LEU A 213 11.12 5.03 -4.37
CA LEU A 213 12.51 5.49 -4.46
C LEU A 213 13.49 4.30 -4.38
N PRO A 214 14.50 4.25 -5.28
CA PRO A 214 15.52 3.21 -5.22
C PRO A 214 16.42 3.36 -3.98
N PRO A 215 17.17 2.30 -3.61
CA PRO A 215 17.91 2.25 -2.36
C PRO A 215 19.07 3.24 -2.24
N ASP A 216 19.61 3.68 -3.37
CA ASP A 216 20.73 4.62 -3.45
C ASP A 216 20.32 6.04 -3.87
N PHE A 217 19.03 6.31 -3.87
CA PHE A 217 18.51 7.64 -4.21
C PHE A 217 18.83 8.66 -3.10
N VAL A 218 19.44 9.77 -3.51
CA VAL A 218 19.75 10.89 -2.62
C VAL A 218 19.05 12.14 -3.15
N PRO A 219 18.08 12.72 -2.45
CA PRO A 219 17.51 14.00 -2.81
C PRO A 219 18.59 15.10 -2.82
N SER A 220 18.63 15.94 -3.85
CA SER A 220 19.59 17.03 -3.94
C SER A 220 18.92 18.33 -4.37
N ALA A 221 19.22 19.40 -3.66
CA ALA A 221 18.82 20.76 -4.01
C ALA A 221 19.67 21.36 -5.15
N SER A 222 20.90 20.83 -5.38
CA SER A 222 21.88 21.42 -6.29
C SER A 222 21.77 20.93 -7.75
N GLY A 223 20.78 20.07 -8.07
CA GLY A 223 20.55 19.56 -9.42
C GLY A 223 19.23 20.04 -10.04
N PRO A 224 19.05 19.92 -11.36
CA PRO A 224 17.79 20.25 -12.03
C PRO A 224 16.68 19.21 -11.72
N GLY A 225 16.75 18.59 -10.55
CA GLY A 225 15.96 17.43 -10.18
C GLY A 225 14.50 17.74 -9.97
N VAL A 226 13.65 17.05 -10.71
CA VAL A 226 12.19 17.11 -10.56
C VAL A 226 11.78 16.77 -9.13
N PHE A 227 12.48 15.88 -8.45
CA PHE A 227 12.12 15.45 -7.09
C PHE A 227 12.06 16.61 -6.08
N TRP A 228 13.08 17.50 -6.10
CA TRP A 228 13.10 18.65 -5.19
C TRP A 228 11.94 19.63 -5.50
N MET A 229 11.69 19.87 -6.78
CA MET A 229 10.56 20.65 -7.26
C MET A 229 9.20 20.08 -6.81
N LEU A 230 9.06 18.74 -6.76
CA LEU A 230 7.86 18.10 -6.23
C LEU A 230 7.67 18.43 -4.74
N ALA A 231 8.73 18.42 -3.93
CA ALA A 231 8.66 18.81 -2.52
C ALA A 231 8.27 20.29 -2.35
N GLU A 232 8.79 21.20 -3.19
CA GLU A 232 8.38 22.59 -3.23
C GLU A 232 6.88 22.74 -3.51
N HIS A 233 6.37 22.01 -4.48
CA HIS A 233 4.92 22.03 -4.79
C HIS A 233 4.09 21.32 -3.72
N CYS A 234 4.57 20.25 -3.08
CA CYS A 234 3.90 19.68 -1.91
C CYS A 234 3.73 20.73 -0.80
N ARG A 235 4.75 21.57 -0.55
CA ARG A 235 4.66 22.70 0.37
C ARG A 235 3.63 23.72 -0.09
N GLU A 236 3.71 24.18 -1.36
CA GLU A 236 2.84 25.21 -1.92
C GLU A 236 1.37 24.80 -1.90
N PHE A 237 1.07 23.57 -2.32
CA PHE A 237 -0.29 23.02 -2.38
C PHE A 237 -0.73 22.35 -1.09
N ASN A 238 0.14 22.35 -0.07
CA ASN A 238 -0.11 21.77 1.24
C ASN A 238 -0.52 20.28 1.15
N LEU A 239 0.20 19.51 0.35
CA LEU A 239 0.02 18.05 0.21
C LEU A 239 1.08 17.30 1.01
N PRO A 240 0.73 16.24 1.76
CA PRO A 240 1.70 15.26 2.23
C PRO A 240 2.43 14.61 1.05
N PHE A 241 3.70 14.28 1.27
CA PHE A 241 4.51 13.56 0.31
C PHE A 241 4.79 12.15 0.82
N ASP A 242 4.20 11.15 0.17
CA ASP A 242 4.36 9.73 0.50
C ASP A 242 5.62 9.18 -0.18
N LEU A 243 6.59 8.79 0.63
CA LEU A 243 7.90 8.29 0.21
C LEU A 243 8.01 6.80 0.50
N MET A 244 7.99 5.97 -0.52
CA MET A 244 8.20 4.53 -0.43
C MET A 244 9.66 4.22 -0.79
N ILE A 245 10.49 3.90 0.21
CA ILE A 245 11.95 3.91 0.09
C ILE A 245 12.51 2.49 0.06
N GLY A 246 13.44 2.23 -0.88
CA GLY A 246 14.34 1.07 -0.81
C GLY A 246 14.11 -0.03 -1.82
N VAL A 247 13.28 0.17 -2.85
CA VAL A 247 13.03 -0.85 -3.87
C VAL A 247 14.15 -0.89 -4.90
N ASN A 248 14.87 -2.03 -4.94
CA ASN A 248 15.88 -2.32 -5.96
C ASN A 248 15.22 -3.07 -7.12
N ARG A 249 15.13 -2.43 -8.27
CA ARG A 249 14.39 -2.91 -9.44
C ARG A 249 15.19 -3.92 -10.24
N CYS A 250 14.49 -4.92 -10.80
CA CYS A 250 15.03 -5.91 -11.74
C CYS A 250 16.25 -6.69 -11.22
N VAL A 251 16.31 -7.00 -9.94
CA VAL A 251 17.39 -7.80 -9.33
C VAL A 251 17.34 -9.24 -9.86
N TYR A 252 16.17 -9.86 -9.87
CA TYR A 252 15.98 -11.18 -10.46
C TYR A 252 15.46 -11.05 -11.91
N ARG A 253 16.38 -11.00 -12.88
CA ARG A 253 16.07 -10.76 -14.29
C ARG A 253 15.14 -11.81 -14.93
N ASN A 254 15.15 -13.05 -14.42
CA ASN A 254 14.29 -14.13 -14.89
C ASN A 254 12.97 -14.23 -14.11
N GLY A 255 12.67 -13.30 -13.25
CA GLY A 255 11.43 -13.27 -12.48
C GLY A 255 10.18 -13.11 -13.36
N VAL A 256 9.04 -13.39 -12.77
CA VAL A 256 7.73 -13.09 -13.38
C VAL A 256 7.50 -11.59 -13.47
N THR A 257 6.51 -11.16 -14.24
CA THR A 257 6.12 -9.74 -14.32
C THR A 257 5.82 -9.19 -12.93
N GLN A 258 6.44 -8.07 -12.58
CA GLN A 258 6.46 -7.42 -11.24
C GLN A 258 7.17 -8.23 -10.14
N GLY A 259 7.57 -9.47 -10.36
CA GLY A 259 8.28 -10.34 -9.41
C GLY A 259 9.80 -10.37 -9.64
N GLN A 260 10.42 -9.22 -9.81
CA GLN A 260 11.84 -9.09 -10.10
C GLN A 260 12.58 -8.21 -9.07
N ASP A 261 11.83 -7.49 -8.25
CA ASP A 261 12.34 -6.43 -7.39
C ASP A 261 12.60 -6.94 -5.97
N LEU A 262 13.65 -6.45 -5.35
CA LEU A 262 14.03 -6.79 -3.98
C LEU A 262 14.33 -5.54 -3.15
N PHE A 263 14.46 -5.68 -1.83
CA PHE A 263 15.03 -4.65 -0.99
C PHE A 263 16.56 -4.62 -1.06
N ASP A 264 17.15 -3.52 -0.64
CA ASP A 264 18.61 -3.37 -0.64
C ASP A 264 19.06 -2.64 0.64
N GLN A 265 20.13 -3.13 1.25
CA GLN A 265 20.73 -2.59 2.48
C GLN A 265 21.38 -1.21 2.31
N ARG A 266 21.56 -0.72 1.09
CA ARG A 266 22.05 0.65 0.80
C ARG A 266 21.04 1.73 1.17
N THR A 267 19.78 1.36 1.38
CA THR A 267 18.73 2.28 1.83
C THR A 267 19.04 2.81 3.23
N SER A 268 19.09 4.12 3.38
CA SER A 268 19.20 4.78 4.68
C SER A 268 18.47 6.12 4.67
N LEU A 269 17.80 6.46 5.78
CA LEU A 269 17.06 7.73 5.89
C LEU A 269 17.98 8.95 6.00
N ILE A 270 19.27 8.76 6.29
CA ILE A 270 20.25 9.85 6.25
C ILE A 270 20.34 10.49 4.85
N GLN A 271 20.06 9.72 3.81
CA GLN A 271 20.00 10.22 2.42
C GLN A 271 18.93 11.31 2.25
N TYR A 272 17.91 11.33 3.10
CA TYR A 272 16.77 12.25 3.05
C TYR A 272 16.82 13.35 4.12
N ALA A 273 17.84 13.37 4.96
CA ALA A 273 17.95 14.34 6.07
C ALA A 273 17.90 15.80 5.59
N GLU A 274 18.58 16.12 4.48
CA GLU A 274 18.55 17.45 3.89
C GLU A 274 17.13 17.84 3.43
N LEU A 275 16.41 16.91 2.80
CA LEU A 275 15.02 17.11 2.37
C LEU A 275 14.12 17.43 3.57
N PHE A 276 14.19 16.64 4.63
CA PHE A 276 13.35 16.82 5.81
C PHE A 276 13.61 18.15 6.53
N ASN A 277 14.87 18.61 6.54
CA ASN A 277 15.26 19.90 7.11
C ASN A 277 14.82 21.08 6.21
N ALA A 278 14.88 20.93 4.89
CA ALA A 278 14.55 22.01 3.95
C ALA A 278 13.03 22.27 3.86
N PHE A 279 12.21 21.28 4.17
CA PHE A 279 10.75 21.36 4.05
C PHE A 279 10.03 20.98 5.37
N PRO A 280 10.22 21.74 6.46
CA PRO A 280 9.60 21.43 7.75
C PRO A 280 8.06 21.51 7.73
N GLU A 281 7.47 22.21 6.76
CA GLU A 281 6.03 22.34 6.59
C GLU A 281 5.40 21.17 5.81
N VAL A 282 6.21 20.38 5.08
CA VAL A 282 5.72 19.22 4.33
C VAL A 282 5.70 18.00 5.24
N THR A 283 4.55 17.34 5.32
CA THR A 283 4.47 16.04 6.00
C THR A 283 4.97 14.94 5.06
N PHE A 284 6.06 14.31 5.43
CA PHE A 284 6.60 13.14 4.72
C PHE A 284 6.07 11.86 5.37
N CYS A 285 5.19 11.14 4.65
CA CYS A 285 4.74 9.82 5.03
C CYS A 285 5.74 8.79 4.51
N VAL A 286 6.53 8.19 5.39
CA VAL A 286 7.67 7.35 4.99
C VAL A 286 7.37 5.88 5.22
N SER A 287 7.47 5.10 4.15
CA SER A 287 7.45 3.64 4.16
C SER A 287 8.83 3.09 3.84
N VAL A 288 9.26 2.08 4.58
CA VAL A 288 10.49 1.32 4.29
C VAL A 288 10.13 -0.10 3.85
N LEU A 289 10.93 -0.66 2.96
CA LEU A 289 10.65 -1.95 2.34
C LEU A 289 10.99 -3.14 3.24
N THR A 290 11.84 -2.94 4.23
CA THR A 290 12.30 -3.99 5.13
C THR A 290 12.35 -3.53 6.59
N SER A 291 12.11 -4.45 7.51
CA SER A 291 12.26 -4.24 8.96
C SER A 291 13.69 -3.86 9.39
N ALA A 292 14.70 -4.11 8.56
CA ALA A 292 16.06 -3.66 8.83
C ALA A 292 16.19 -2.12 8.94
N GLN A 293 15.35 -1.37 8.19
CA GLN A 293 15.31 0.10 8.26
C GLN A 293 14.29 0.63 9.28
N ASN A 294 13.50 -0.24 9.94
CA ASN A 294 12.43 0.24 10.82
C ASN A 294 12.94 1.02 12.03
N GLN A 295 14.07 0.62 12.62
CA GLN A 295 14.65 1.34 13.74
C GLN A 295 15.11 2.74 13.34
N GLU A 296 15.71 2.87 12.15
CA GLU A 296 16.10 4.17 11.62
C GLU A 296 14.85 5.04 11.35
N LEU A 297 13.80 4.50 10.71
CA LEU A 297 12.54 5.20 10.49
C LEU A 297 11.90 5.68 11.81
N ALA A 298 11.88 4.82 12.83
CA ALA A 298 11.37 5.20 14.16
C ALA A 298 12.15 6.36 14.76
N SER A 299 13.50 6.36 14.64
CA SER A 299 14.35 7.45 15.16
C SER A 299 14.14 8.77 14.44
N TYR A 300 13.99 8.73 13.10
CA TYR A 300 13.67 9.93 12.31
C TYR A 300 12.27 10.46 12.64
N SER A 301 11.29 9.58 12.76
CA SER A 301 9.94 10.00 13.18
C SER A 301 9.87 10.47 14.62
N TRP A 302 10.80 10.04 15.48
CA TRP A 302 10.93 10.58 16.82
C TRP A 302 11.42 12.03 16.82
N ILE A 303 12.46 12.32 16.02
CA ILE A 303 13.15 13.62 16.02
C ILE A 303 12.48 14.65 15.09
N PHE A 304 12.17 14.26 13.85
CA PHE A 304 11.63 15.19 12.85
C PHE A 304 10.11 15.33 12.98
N PRO A 305 9.56 16.52 13.28
CA PRO A 305 8.10 16.72 13.40
C PRO A 305 7.34 16.38 12.13
N ASN A 306 7.95 16.55 10.98
CA ASN A 306 7.38 16.36 9.66
C ASN A 306 7.57 14.95 9.07
N VAL A 307 8.23 14.02 9.75
CA VAL A 307 8.36 12.63 9.33
C VAL A 307 7.36 11.76 10.07
N VAL A 308 6.52 11.04 9.33
CA VAL A 308 5.44 10.16 9.79
C VAL A 308 5.74 8.74 9.34
N THR A 309 5.64 7.74 10.23
CA THR A 309 5.74 6.34 9.81
C THR A 309 4.50 5.93 9.02
N SER A 310 4.66 5.28 7.88
CA SER A 310 3.57 4.84 7.03
C SER A 310 3.61 3.34 6.77
N GLY A 311 2.61 2.62 7.25
CA GLY A 311 2.27 1.24 6.94
C GLY A 311 3.41 0.21 7.03
N HIS A 312 3.18 -0.92 6.38
CA HIS A 312 4.14 -2.01 6.23
C HIS A 312 4.15 -2.45 4.78
N TRP A 313 5.25 -2.20 4.07
CA TRP A 313 5.32 -2.37 2.64
C TRP A 313 5.96 -3.71 2.26
N TRP A 314 5.36 -4.41 1.29
CA TRP A 314 5.86 -5.59 0.58
C TRP A 314 6.52 -6.64 1.50
N TYR A 315 7.86 -6.67 1.60
CA TYR A 315 8.60 -7.66 2.37
C TYR A 315 8.44 -7.52 3.89
N SER A 316 8.07 -6.35 4.38
CA SER A 316 7.69 -6.17 5.78
C SER A 316 6.20 -6.46 6.07
N ASN A 317 5.40 -6.75 5.03
CA ASN A 317 3.95 -6.98 5.17
C ASN A 317 3.62 -8.46 5.49
N ILE A 318 4.26 -8.99 6.51
CA ILE A 318 3.96 -10.32 7.08
C ILE A 318 3.82 -10.21 8.60
N PRO A 319 2.98 -11.02 9.26
CA PRO A 319 2.66 -10.87 10.68
C PRO A 319 3.89 -10.74 11.59
N ALA A 320 4.94 -11.53 11.36
CA ALA A 320 6.14 -11.52 12.19
C ALA A 320 6.88 -10.17 12.14
N TYR A 321 7.07 -9.60 10.94
CA TYR A 321 7.71 -8.30 10.80
C TYR A 321 6.79 -7.16 11.24
N ILE A 322 5.49 -7.23 10.93
CA ILE A 322 4.50 -6.25 11.41
C ILE A 322 4.51 -6.18 12.93
N GLU A 323 4.52 -7.34 13.63
CA GLU A 323 4.55 -7.38 15.09
C GLU A 323 5.79 -6.69 15.65
N GLN A 324 6.97 -7.02 15.13
CA GLN A 324 8.23 -6.42 15.52
C GLN A 324 8.24 -4.91 15.28
N ASP A 325 7.87 -4.50 14.07
CA ASP A 325 7.93 -3.11 13.63
C ASP A 325 6.90 -2.24 14.35
N ALA A 326 5.67 -2.73 14.51
CA ALA A 326 4.61 -2.03 15.24
C ALA A 326 4.97 -1.85 16.72
N ARG A 327 5.55 -2.86 17.40
CA ARG A 327 6.04 -2.74 18.77
C ARG A 327 7.03 -1.57 18.91
N ALA A 328 8.02 -1.53 18.02
CA ALA A 328 9.03 -0.47 18.05
C ALA A 328 8.43 0.92 17.77
N ARG A 329 7.59 1.03 16.72
CA ARG A 329 6.97 2.31 16.35
C ARG A 329 6.02 2.83 17.43
N LEU A 330 5.16 1.97 17.99
CA LEU A 330 4.19 2.36 19.01
C LEU A 330 4.84 2.87 20.30
N GLN A 331 6.03 2.35 20.64
CA GLN A 331 6.76 2.74 21.83
C GLN A 331 7.69 3.96 21.60
N ALA A 332 8.18 4.16 20.37
CA ALA A 332 9.17 5.19 20.07
C ALA A 332 8.59 6.46 19.43
N VAL A 333 7.49 6.35 18.67
CA VAL A 333 6.98 7.44 17.85
C VAL A 333 5.68 8.01 18.43
N PRO A 334 5.50 9.34 18.47
CA PRO A 334 4.23 9.93 18.93
C PRO A 334 3.03 9.34 18.21
N LYS A 335 1.98 8.96 18.95
CA LYS A 335 0.80 8.28 18.43
C LYS A 335 0.10 9.01 17.27
N THR A 336 0.28 10.32 17.18
CA THR A 336 -0.28 11.15 16.11
C THR A 336 0.54 11.15 14.82
N LYS A 337 1.72 10.54 14.82
CA LYS A 337 2.67 10.53 13.69
C LYS A 337 2.84 9.14 13.09
N GLN A 338 1.78 8.33 13.11
CA GLN A 338 1.81 6.97 12.62
C GLN A 338 0.57 6.68 11.77
N LEU A 339 0.78 6.26 10.53
CA LEU A 339 -0.20 5.57 9.71
C LEU A 339 0.05 4.08 9.92
N GLY A 340 -0.83 3.40 10.66
CA GLY A 340 -0.54 2.05 11.15
C GLY A 340 -0.41 1.02 10.04
N TYR A 341 -1.25 1.12 9.01
CA TYR A 341 -1.28 0.17 7.91
C TYR A 341 -1.83 0.79 6.64
N TYR A 342 -1.42 0.26 5.50
CA TYR A 342 -2.05 0.42 4.20
C TYR A 342 -2.04 -0.92 3.46
N SER A 343 -2.96 -1.10 2.54
CA SER A 343 -3.17 -2.40 1.92
C SER A 343 -2.21 -2.69 0.77
N ASP A 344 -1.80 -1.68 0.04
CA ASP A 344 -1.06 -1.85 -1.23
C ASP A 344 -1.81 -2.78 -2.21
N MET A 345 -3.14 -2.71 -2.19
CA MET A 345 -4.00 -3.65 -2.93
C MET A 345 -4.32 -3.15 -4.33
N TYR A 346 -4.52 -4.10 -5.26
CA TYR A 346 -4.95 -3.85 -6.63
C TYR A 346 -6.45 -4.15 -6.85
N LYS A 347 -7.08 -4.89 -5.93
CA LYS A 347 -8.52 -5.20 -5.90
C LYS A 347 -9.04 -5.09 -4.48
N LEU A 348 -10.26 -4.55 -4.33
CA LEU A 348 -10.86 -4.28 -3.02
C LEU A 348 -11.03 -5.53 -2.15
N GLU A 349 -11.17 -6.71 -2.76
CA GLU A 349 -11.29 -8.00 -2.05
C GLU A 349 -10.11 -8.29 -1.13
N PHE A 350 -8.92 -7.76 -1.44
CA PHE A 350 -7.75 -7.87 -0.57
C PHE A 350 -7.82 -7.01 0.69
N GLY A 351 -8.67 -6.00 0.72
CA GLY A 351 -8.84 -5.13 1.89
C GLY A 351 -9.20 -5.93 3.14
N LEU A 352 -10.15 -6.85 3.03
CA LEU A 352 -10.58 -7.65 4.18
C LEU A 352 -9.44 -8.47 4.82
N PRO A 353 -8.78 -9.41 4.12
CA PRO A 353 -7.78 -10.26 4.75
C PRO A 353 -6.53 -9.50 5.19
N LYS A 354 -6.08 -8.52 4.41
CA LYS A 354 -4.90 -7.72 4.76
C LYS A 354 -5.13 -6.90 6.03
N TYR A 355 -6.25 -6.20 6.14
CA TYR A 355 -6.58 -5.46 7.36
C TYR A 355 -6.91 -6.37 8.54
N ASN A 356 -7.55 -7.51 8.34
CA ASN A 356 -7.78 -8.47 9.43
C ASN A 356 -6.47 -9.06 9.95
N MET A 357 -5.50 -9.33 9.08
CA MET A 357 -4.16 -9.72 9.49
C MET A 357 -3.51 -8.64 10.37
N TYR A 358 -3.49 -7.39 9.91
CA TYR A 358 -2.93 -6.29 10.68
C TYR A 358 -3.65 -6.06 12.02
N ARG A 359 -4.99 -6.07 12.02
CA ARG A 359 -5.80 -5.91 13.23
C ARG A 359 -5.54 -7.00 14.27
N ARG A 360 -5.32 -8.25 13.86
CA ARG A 360 -4.93 -9.36 14.76
C ARG A 360 -3.57 -9.11 15.41
N VAL A 361 -2.60 -8.68 14.62
CA VAL A 361 -1.26 -8.33 15.14
C VAL A 361 -1.34 -7.12 16.07
N LEU A 362 -2.05 -6.07 15.68
CA LEU A 362 -2.22 -4.86 16.49
C LEU A 362 -2.89 -5.17 17.83
N ALA A 363 -3.97 -5.98 17.84
CA ALA A 363 -4.65 -6.39 19.08
C ALA A 363 -3.69 -7.10 20.03
N LYS A 364 -2.84 -7.99 19.49
CA LYS A 364 -1.83 -8.71 20.27
C LYS A 364 -0.80 -7.74 20.87
N VAL A 365 -0.24 -6.84 20.07
CA VAL A 365 0.77 -5.86 20.52
C VAL A 365 0.18 -4.93 21.58
N LEU A 366 -1.04 -4.43 21.38
CA LEU A 366 -1.71 -3.55 22.34
C LEU A 366 -2.03 -4.28 23.66
N ALA A 367 -2.47 -5.55 23.58
CA ALA A 367 -2.71 -6.35 24.78
C ALA A 367 -1.42 -6.59 25.57
N ASP A 368 -0.36 -7.03 24.90
CA ASP A 368 0.87 -7.47 25.55
C ASP A 368 1.66 -6.29 26.12
N ASP A 369 1.90 -5.26 25.31
CA ASP A 369 2.88 -4.22 25.61
C ASP A 369 2.27 -3.00 26.33
N PHE A 370 0.94 -2.84 26.25
CA PHE A 370 0.29 -1.64 26.79
C PHE A 370 -0.74 -1.96 27.89
N VAL A 371 -1.68 -2.86 27.65
CA VAL A 371 -2.74 -3.13 28.64
C VAL A 371 -2.21 -3.99 29.79
N ARG A 372 -1.58 -5.14 29.49
CA ARG A 372 -1.00 -6.02 30.53
C ARG A 372 0.16 -5.37 31.27
N ALA A 373 0.94 -4.55 30.58
CA ALA A 373 2.01 -3.77 31.20
C ALA A 373 1.49 -2.63 32.09
N GLY A 374 0.18 -2.39 32.13
CA GLY A 374 -0.42 -1.30 32.91
C GLY A 374 -0.15 0.10 32.36
N ALA A 375 0.37 0.20 31.14
CA ALA A 375 0.67 1.49 30.50
C ALA A 375 -0.58 2.17 29.93
N MET A 376 -1.65 1.38 29.67
CA MET A 376 -2.88 1.86 29.04
C MET A 376 -4.09 1.01 29.47
N THR A 377 -5.27 1.62 29.48
CA THR A 377 -6.52 0.88 29.63
C THR A 377 -6.92 0.22 28.30
N GLU A 378 -7.83 -0.75 28.33
CA GLU A 378 -8.39 -1.35 27.11
C GLU A 378 -9.03 -0.28 26.20
N GLY A 379 -9.81 0.64 26.78
CA GLY A 379 -10.39 1.76 26.04
C GLY A 379 -9.32 2.65 25.38
N GLY A 380 -8.23 2.96 26.10
CA GLY A 380 -7.10 3.70 25.54
C GLY A 380 -6.39 2.95 24.39
N ALA A 381 -6.31 1.62 24.48
CA ALA A 381 -5.74 0.78 23.41
C ALA A 381 -6.62 0.82 22.15
N VAL A 382 -7.95 0.78 22.30
CA VAL A 382 -8.89 0.92 21.17
C VAL A 382 -8.82 2.32 20.56
N GLU A 383 -8.69 3.37 21.37
CA GLU A 383 -8.47 4.73 20.88
C GLU A 383 -7.17 4.87 20.09
N LEU A 384 -6.08 4.25 20.57
CA LEU A 384 -4.81 4.22 19.84
C LEU A 384 -4.97 3.48 18.50
N ALA A 385 -5.65 2.34 18.49
CA ALA A 385 -5.95 1.62 17.24
C ALA A 385 -6.76 2.48 16.25
N ARG A 386 -7.72 3.27 16.75
CA ARG A 386 -8.50 4.21 15.92
C ARG A 386 -7.62 5.29 15.29
N LEU A 387 -6.68 5.84 16.05
CA LEU A 387 -5.70 6.80 15.50
C LEU A 387 -4.92 6.18 14.35
N LEU A 388 -4.40 4.95 14.55
CA LEU A 388 -3.54 4.26 13.57
C LEU A 388 -4.27 3.85 12.29
N LEU A 389 -5.55 3.44 12.42
CA LEU A 389 -6.33 2.88 11.31
C LEU A 389 -7.16 3.93 10.56
N ARG A 390 -7.40 5.09 11.17
CA ARG A 390 -8.32 6.07 10.62
C ARG A 390 -7.96 7.53 10.89
N ASP A 391 -7.90 7.95 12.17
CA ASP A 391 -7.96 9.37 12.50
C ASP A 391 -6.67 10.10 12.16
N ASN A 392 -5.50 9.44 12.22
CA ASN A 392 -4.24 10.02 11.75
C ASN A 392 -4.27 10.24 10.23
N ALA A 393 -4.73 9.24 9.45
CA ALA A 393 -4.88 9.39 8.01
C ALA A 393 -5.84 10.55 7.69
N ARG A 394 -6.99 10.59 8.38
CA ARG A 394 -7.98 11.67 8.23
C ARG A 394 -7.39 13.05 8.48
N ARG A 395 -6.61 13.19 9.54
CA ARG A 395 -5.96 14.46 9.92
C ARG A 395 -4.82 14.83 8.98
N ILE A 396 -3.93 13.88 8.66
CA ILE A 396 -2.74 14.12 7.83
C ILE A 396 -3.15 14.49 6.41
N PHE A 397 -4.06 13.74 5.81
CA PHE A 397 -4.51 13.96 4.44
C PHE A 397 -5.74 14.88 4.33
N ARG A 398 -6.35 15.29 5.43
CA ARG A 398 -7.52 16.20 5.46
C ARG A 398 -8.70 15.67 4.63
N VAL A 399 -9.12 14.42 4.92
CA VAL A 399 -10.22 13.70 4.26
C VAL A 399 -11.37 13.37 5.22
#